data_7b9555815063f62ea16a407b439c279d
#
_entry.id   7b9555815063f62ea16a407b439c279d
#
_cell.length_a   1.000
_cell.length_b   1.000
_cell.length_c   1.000
_cell.angle_alpha   90.00
_cell.angle_beta   90.00
_cell.angle_gamma   90.00
#
_symmetry.space_group_name_H-M   'P 1'
#
loop_
_entity.id
_entity.type
_entity.pdbx_description
1 polymer ?
#
loop_
_entity_poly.entity_id
_entity_poly.type
_entity_poly.pdbx_seq_one_letter_code
_entity_poly.pdbx_strand_id
1 'polypeptide(L)'
;MKLFIAIAPLLLLSFVATSQIIVSNTAPYDSEQYLVEDILLGNGVSASNITFSGEPTQIGFFNGVNSNIGLDSGVVMYTADIATIVPGGTGTDDFLTPASQTDSDLITVAQSVTSNPSANQITETHDLADLNFDFQVVGDTVEFEFVFASDEYLTYVNTEYNDVFSFFLSGPGISGPYSSPAGFPNGAVNVALIPNTTDPITISSVHPGLNSQYYIDNPANTTVSLNGFTTVVKVKYPVECGENYHFRFAIADCGDGALASAVFLKAGSLGSDGIGVSSFANFAGVQGNTIGEACGHAGFVFSSSNVNEADTIRFTISGNAEMYDDYLSFPDSIILPVGVASDTIWVTVIQDFLFEDMDTLEITLLGNLGCNTATLYIQSIDQLNAALTVDSINICPPETGQLVAEISGGWQPYYVSWNNNGGLGDTVLVSPDITTFYNANVVDACGSVRTLETSEVWVQCPVAIANVFTPNGDGVNDLYSAVNLDDYPHPTITIYNRWGKIVYYMEDYQNNWNGTHYKSGNDLKEGVYYIVVSPNSPKYEYTEHEETAIQRTISGYLQLMR
;
A
#
# COMPACT_ATOMS: atom_id res chain seq x y z
N MET A 1 65.37 25.13 -55.16
CA MET A 1 64.54 24.14 -54.50
C MET A 1 63.18 24.76 -54.26
N LYS A 2 62.21 24.50 -55.16
CA LYS A 2 60.85 25.09 -55.08
C LYS A 2 59.96 24.12 -54.29
N LEU A 3 59.42 24.58 -53.15
CA LEU A 3 58.51 23.85 -52.31
C LEU A 3 57.10 23.99 -52.89
N PHE A 4 56.51 22.86 -53.38
CA PHE A 4 55.12 22.77 -53.79
C PHE A 4 54.29 22.47 -52.53
N ILE A 5 53.46 23.42 -52.08
CA ILE A 5 52.43 23.18 -51.08
C ILE A 5 51.19 22.73 -51.83
N ALA A 6 50.84 21.46 -51.65
CA ALA A 6 49.57 20.89 -52.12
C ALA A 6 48.47 21.29 -51.12
N ILE A 7 47.53 22.14 -51.54
CA ILE A 7 46.31 22.45 -50.82
C ILE A 7 45.30 21.35 -51.15
N ALA A 8 44.99 20.48 -50.19
CA ALA A 8 43.89 19.55 -50.30
C ALA A 8 42.56 20.30 -50.07
N PRO A 9 41.52 20.11 -50.91
CA PRO A 9 40.23 20.70 -50.68
C PRO A 9 39.55 19.99 -49.48
N LEU A 10 39.25 20.74 -48.42
CA LEU A 10 38.44 20.34 -47.32
C LEU A 10 36.98 20.24 -47.82
N LEU A 11 36.47 19.05 -48.07
CA LEU A 11 35.04 18.80 -48.31
C LEU A 11 34.32 19.08 -47.01
N LEU A 12 33.68 20.25 -46.91
CA LEU A 12 32.65 20.50 -45.92
C LEU A 12 31.42 19.67 -46.29
N LEU A 13 31.26 18.51 -45.67
CA LEU A 13 29.97 17.84 -45.59
C LEU A 13 29.05 18.71 -44.72
N SER A 14 28.21 19.50 -45.37
CA SER A 14 27.06 20.12 -44.72
C SER A 14 26.10 18.98 -44.35
N PHE A 15 26.08 18.58 -43.06
CA PHE A 15 24.95 17.88 -42.53
C PHE A 15 23.76 18.83 -42.57
N VAL A 16 22.87 18.66 -43.49
CA VAL A 16 21.54 19.23 -43.44
C VAL A 16 20.85 18.49 -42.30
N ALA A 17 20.81 19.08 -41.12
CA ALA A 17 19.91 18.61 -40.08
C ALA A 17 18.49 18.78 -40.63
N THR A 18 17.82 17.72 -41.02
CA THR A 18 16.40 17.74 -41.36
C THR A 18 15.65 18.08 -40.08
N SER A 19 15.03 19.26 -40.10
CA SER A 19 14.09 19.67 -39.06
C SER A 19 12.87 18.72 -39.13
N GLN A 20 12.66 17.88 -38.14
CA GLN A 20 11.54 16.92 -38.11
C GLN A 20 11.19 16.54 -36.68
N ILE A 21 9.98 16.02 -36.49
CA ILE A 21 9.55 15.43 -35.23
C ILE A 21 10.41 14.19 -34.91
N ILE A 22 10.63 13.98 -33.62
CA ILE A 22 11.26 12.76 -33.11
C ILE A 22 10.25 12.08 -32.22
N VAL A 23 10.04 10.77 -32.40
CA VAL A 23 9.12 9.96 -31.58
C VAL A 23 9.86 8.77 -30.99
N SER A 24 9.39 8.30 -29.83
CA SER A 24 9.95 7.15 -29.15
C SER A 24 8.90 6.44 -28.30
N ASN A 25 8.82 5.12 -28.42
CA ASN A 25 8.08 4.21 -27.56
C ASN A 25 9.01 3.16 -26.92
N THR A 26 10.29 3.48 -26.77
CA THR A 26 11.26 2.63 -26.06
C THR A 26 11.50 3.17 -24.66
N ALA A 27 11.92 2.31 -23.74
CA ALA A 27 12.12 2.68 -22.33
C ALA A 27 12.87 4.01 -22.15
N PRO A 28 12.35 4.93 -21.32
CA PRO A 28 11.20 4.77 -20.42
C PRO A 28 9.82 5.07 -21.04
N TYR A 29 9.74 5.45 -22.30
CA TYR A 29 8.54 5.92 -23.01
C TYR A 29 7.63 4.78 -23.50
N ASP A 30 7.96 3.53 -23.18
CA ASP A 30 7.14 2.33 -23.39
C ASP A 30 6.22 2.03 -22.18
N SER A 31 6.23 2.90 -21.17
CA SER A 31 5.38 2.81 -19.99
C SER A 31 4.33 3.91 -20.01
N GLU A 32 3.06 3.52 -20.03
CA GLU A 32 1.93 4.45 -19.89
C GLU A 32 1.99 5.23 -18.58
N GLN A 33 2.47 4.61 -17.50
CA GLN A 33 2.69 5.28 -16.22
C GLN A 33 3.69 6.42 -16.36
N TYR A 34 4.86 6.17 -16.97
CA TYR A 34 5.86 7.19 -17.18
C TYR A 34 5.36 8.31 -18.11
N LEU A 35 4.63 7.96 -19.17
CA LEU A 35 4.06 8.93 -20.11
C LEU A 35 3.05 9.87 -19.44
N VAL A 36 2.24 9.36 -18.52
CA VAL A 36 1.31 10.20 -17.77
C VAL A 36 2.02 10.96 -16.66
N GLU A 37 2.68 10.30 -15.72
CA GLU A 37 3.20 10.92 -14.49
C GLU A 37 4.40 11.85 -14.72
N ASP A 38 5.34 11.46 -15.62
CA ASP A 38 6.60 12.19 -15.82
C ASP A 38 6.56 13.12 -17.04
N ILE A 39 5.67 12.86 -18.01
CA ILE A 39 5.60 13.65 -19.23
C ILE A 39 4.36 14.54 -19.27
N LEU A 40 3.15 13.98 -19.12
CA LEU A 40 1.91 14.70 -19.34
C LEU A 40 1.51 15.60 -18.16
N LEU A 41 1.67 15.10 -16.93
CA LEU A 41 1.27 15.86 -15.74
C LEU A 41 2.06 17.14 -15.57
N GLY A 42 1.33 18.21 -15.26
CA GLY A 42 1.83 19.50 -14.80
C GLY A 42 1.60 19.67 -13.29
N ASN A 43 1.72 20.93 -12.85
CA ASN A 43 1.55 21.26 -11.44
C ASN A 43 0.09 21.12 -10.98
N GLY A 44 -0.11 20.75 -9.71
CA GLY A 44 -1.42 20.73 -9.08
C GLY A 44 -2.33 19.57 -9.53
N VAL A 45 -1.79 18.54 -10.16
CA VAL A 45 -2.51 17.31 -10.54
C VAL A 45 -1.69 16.09 -10.16
N SER A 46 -2.36 15.08 -9.62
CA SER A 46 -1.81 13.74 -9.40
C SER A 46 -2.66 12.70 -10.11
N ALA A 47 -2.05 11.65 -10.67
CA ALA A 47 -2.75 10.58 -11.38
C ALA A 47 -2.57 9.23 -10.68
N SER A 48 -3.50 8.32 -10.96
CA SER A 48 -3.52 6.93 -10.47
C SER A 48 -4.33 6.05 -11.43
N ASN A 49 -4.28 4.73 -11.24
CA ASN A 49 -5.02 3.75 -12.03
C ASN A 49 -4.80 3.91 -13.55
N ILE A 50 -3.56 4.21 -13.94
CA ILE A 50 -3.19 4.48 -15.34
C ILE A 50 -3.18 3.17 -16.11
N THR A 51 -3.88 3.14 -17.25
CA THR A 51 -3.95 1.99 -18.14
C THR A 51 -4.01 2.44 -19.60
N PHE A 52 -3.38 1.68 -20.49
CA PHE A 52 -3.50 1.86 -21.94
C PHE A 52 -4.08 0.61 -22.58
N SER A 53 -5.01 0.82 -23.52
CA SER A 53 -5.60 -0.23 -24.34
C SER A 53 -5.44 0.14 -25.83
N GLY A 54 -4.74 -0.68 -26.55
CA GLY A 54 -4.33 -0.51 -27.95
C GLY A 54 -3.06 -1.28 -28.21
N GLU A 55 -2.47 -1.12 -29.40
CA GLU A 55 -1.13 -1.66 -29.67
C GLU A 55 -0.07 -0.79 -28.97
N PRO A 56 0.99 -1.38 -28.38
CA PRO A 56 2.02 -0.62 -27.67
C PRO A 56 2.72 0.44 -28.54
N THR A 57 2.66 0.30 -29.86
CA THR A 57 3.24 1.24 -30.82
C THR A 57 2.34 2.44 -31.12
N GLN A 58 1.11 2.47 -30.63
CA GLN A 58 0.17 3.57 -30.83
C GLN A 58 0.34 4.71 -29.84
N ILE A 59 1.18 4.56 -28.83
CA ILE A 59 1.44 5.60 -27.83
C ILE A 59 2.95 5.76 -27.59
N GLY A 60 3.38 6.98 -27.27
CA GLY A 60 4.78 7.24 -26.92
C GLY A 60 5.07 8.71 -26.68
N PHE A 61 6.34 9.02 -26.55
CA PHE A 61 6.86 10.36 -26.40
C PHE A 61 7.14 10.99 -27.77
N PHE A 62 6.90 12.32 -27.92
CA PHE A 62 7.37 13.08 -29.04
C PHE A 62 8.22 14.30 -28.61
N ASN A 63 9.19 14.65 -29.43
CA ASN A 63 9.90 15.92 -29.40
C ASN A 63 9.62 16.66 -30.71
N GLY A 64 8.86 17.75 -30.62
CA GLY A 64 8.37 18.56 -31.73
C GLY A 64 9.13 19.86 -31.94
N VAL A 65 10.20 20.17 -31.15
CA VAL A 65 10.97 21.45 -31.22
C VAL A 65 11.41 21.80 -32.65
N ASN A 66 11.75 20.79 -33.45
CA ASN A 66 12.17 20.96 -34.82
C ASN A 66 11.06 20.68 -35.84
N SER A 67 9.81 20.67 -35.44
CA SER A 67 8.65 20.46 -36.31
C SER A 67 7.75 21.71 -36.35
N ASN A 68 6.73 21.65 -37.21
CA ASN A 68 5.73 22.71 -37.30
C ASN A 68 4.43 22.40 -36.53
N ILE A 69 4.46 21.36 -35.68
CA ILE A 69 3.27 20.90 -34.91
C ILE A 69 2.85 21.94 -33.83
N GLY A 70 3.75 22.85 -33.44
CA GLY A 70 3.45 23.92 -32.48
C GLY A 70 3.59 23.52 -30.99
N LEU A 71 4.04 22.31 -30.71
CA LEU A 71 4.34 21.80 -29.36
C LEU A 71 5.80 21.36 -29.28
N ASP A 72 6.47 21.69 -28.17
CA ASP A 72 7.89 21.36 -28.00
C ASP A 72 8.11 19.85 -27.70
N SER A 73 7.27 19.25 -26.89
CA SER A 73 7.32 17.83 -26.54
C SER A 73 6.04 17.38 -25.85
N GLY A 74 5.88 16.07 -25.69
CA GLY A 74 4.74 15.50 -24.96
C GLY A 74 4.47 14.04 -25.25
N VAL A 75 3.22 13.65 -25.06
CA VAL A 75 2.70 12.31 -25.36
C VAL A 75 1.97 12.37 -26.70
N VAL A 76 2.24 11.42 -27.59
CA VAL A 76 1.49 11.22 -28.83
C VAL A 76 0.70 9.94 -28.74
N MET A 77 -0.58 10.01 -29.14
CA MET A 77 -1.44 8.85 -29.41
C MET A 77 -1.79 8.88 -30.89
N TYR A 78 -1.74 7.72 -31.55
CA TYR A 78 -1.85 7.61 -32.99
C TYR A 78 -2.61 6.34 -33.36
N THR A 79 -3.42 6.39 -34.40
CA THR A 79 -4.15 5.22 -34.87
C THR A 79 -3.30 4.22 -35.64
N ALA A 80 -2.01 4.56 -35.93
CA ALA A 80 -0.99 3.68 -36.51
C ALA A 80 0.25 3.60 -35.61
N ASP A 81 1.34 2.97 -36.10
CA ASP A 81 2.65 2.98 -35.40
C ASP A 81 3.24 4.39 -35.37
N ILE A 82 3.49 4.96 -34.18
CA ILE A 82 4.06 6.30 -34.03
C ILE A 82 5.36 6.49 -34.78
N ALA A 83 6.12 5.43 -35.05
CA ALA A 83 7.33 5.48 -35.84
C ALA A 83 7.09 5.96 -37.29
N THR A 84 5.86 5.84 -37.80
CA THR A 84 5.48 6.28 -39.15
C THR A 84 5.07 7.75 -39.26
N ILE A 85 4.94 8.45 -38.13
CA ILE A 85 4.55 9.87 -38.06
C ILE A 85 5.65 10.83 -38.55
N VAL A 86 6.89 10.33 -38.70
CA VAL A 86 8.02 11.10 -39.23
C VAL A 86 7.92 11.26 -40.75
N PRO A 87 8.54 12.32 -41.31
CA PRO A 87 8.51 12.56 -42.75
C PRO A 87 8.95 11.37 -43.60
N GLY A 88 8.13 10.98 -44.57
CA GLY A 88 8.32 9.79 -45.41
C GLY A 88 7.81 8.49 -44.82
N GLY A 89 7.25 8.52 -43.62
CA GLY A 89 6.41 7.44 -43.09
C GLY A 89 5.10 7.36 -43.86
N THR A 90 4.52 6.17 -43.91
CA THR A 90 3.19 5.95 -44.48
C THR A 90 2.29 5.55 -43.32
N GLY A 91 1.39 6.42 -42.89
CA GLY A 91 0.40 6.14 -41.86
C GLY A 91 -0.71 5.18 -42.33
N THR A 92 -0.32 4.06 -42.92
CA THR A 92 -1.22 3.09 -43.55
C THR A 92 -1.12 1.71 -42.88
N ASP A 93 -0.66 1.66 -41.66
CA ASP A 93 -0.58 0.40 -40.91
C ASP A 93 -1.95 0.08 -40.34
N ASP A 94 -2.72 -0.70 -41.11
CA ASP A 94 -3.90 -1.40 -40.63
C ASP A 94 -3.44 -2.40 -39.56
N PHE A 95 -3.61 -2.05 -38.29
CA PHE A 95 -3.34 -2.99 -37.21
C PHE A 95 -4.36 -4.10 -37.29
N LEU A 96 -3.93 -5.25 -37.73
CA LEU A 96 -4.72 -6.47 -37.71
C LEU A 96 -5.00 -6.97 -36.29
N THR A 97 -5.48 -6.08 -35.43
CA THR A 97 -5.97 -6.48 -34.11
C THR A 97 -7.32 -7.14 -34.23
N PRO A 98 -7.62 -8.13 -33.37
CA PRO A 98 -8.80 -8.93 -33.51
C PRO A 98 -10.05 -8.07 -33.42
N ALA A 99 -10.79 -8.04 -34.53
CA ALA A 99 -12.15 -7.60 -34.64
C ALA A 99 -12.47 -6.23 -34.00
N SER A 100 -12.52 -5.21 -34.83
CA SER A 100 -13.33 -4.01 -34.65
C SER A 100 -13.60 -3.69 -33.18
N GLN A 101 -12.70 -2.99 -32.52
CA GLN A 101 -13.04 -2.32 -31.28
C GLN A 101 -13.91 -1.12 -31.63
N THR A 102 -15.13 -1.40 -32.07
CA THR A 102 -16.12 -0.38 -32.33
C THR A 102 -16.46 0.31 -31.03
N ASP A 103 -16.03 1.56 -30.90
CA ASP A 103 -16.29 2.38 -29.72
C ASP A 103 -17.55 3.22 -29.90
N SER A 104 -18.57 2.94 -29.13
CA SER A 104 -19.89 3.59 -29.25
C SER A 104 -19.85 5.07 -28.87
N ASP A 105 -18.95 5.47 -27.95
CA ASP A 105 -18.84 6.86 -27.53
C ASP A 105 -18.13 7.69 -28.59
N LEU A 106 -17.04 7.18 -29.18
CA LEU A 106 -16.38 7.83 -30.32
C LEU A 106 -17.30 7.95 -31.55
N ILE A 107 -18.07 6.90 -31.88
CA ILE A 107 -19.08 6.98 -32.92
C ILE A 107 -20.10 8.09 -32.63
N THR A 108 -20.56 8.19 -31.37
CA THR A 108 -21.50 9.25 -30.97
C THR A 108 -20.87 10.64 -31.12
N VAL A 109 -19.58 10.80 -30.78
CA VAL A 109 -18.85 12.05 -31.01
C VAL A 109 -18.75 12.37 -32.50
N ALA A 110 -18.32 11.42 -33.34
CA ALA A 110 -18.19 11.62 -34.79
C ALA A 110 -19.56 11.96 -35.46
N GLN A 111 -20.64 11.28 -35.05
CA GLN A 111 -21.99 11.55 -35.51
C GLN A 111 -22.56 12.89 -35.02
N SER A 112 -22.06 13.46 -33.94
CA SER A 112 -22.52 14.76 -33.43
C SER A 112 -22.03 15.95 -34.26
N VAL A 113 -21.09 15.76 -35.19
CA VAL A 113 -20.54 16.81 -36.07
C VAL A 113 -21.61 17.23 -37.09
N THR A 114 -22.38 18.25 -36.75
CA THR A 114 -23.52 18.71 -37.57
C THR A 114 -23.13 19.26 -38.93
N SER A 115 -21.87 19.69 -39.10
CA SER A 115 -21.33 20.15 -40.38
C SER A 115 -21.01 19.01 -41.35
N ASN A 116 -20.87 17.78 -40.87
CA ASN A 116 -20.61 16.61 -41.71
C ASN A 116 -21.94 15.99 -42.24
N PRO A 117 -22.25 16.08 -43.55
CA PRO A 117 -23.46 15.49 -44.08
C PRO A 117 -23.48 13.96 -44.06
N SER A 118 -22.30 13.34 -43.93
CA SER A 118 -22.13 11.88 -43.86
C SER A 118 -22.03 11.35 -42.44
N ALA A 119 -22.11 12.20 -41.40
CA ALA A 119 -21.93 11.80 -40.00
C ALA A 119 -22.73 10.57 -39.59
N ASN A 120 -24.02 10.47 -40.02
CA ASN A 120 -24.88 9.33 -39.69
C ASN A 120 -24.49 8.03 -40.41
N GLN A 121 -23.52 8.04 -41.32
CA GLN A 121 -22.98 6.84 -42.00
C GLN A 121 -21.83 6.20 -41.21
N ILE A 122 -21.26 6.90 -40.21
CA ILE A 122 -20.22 6.39 -39.35
C ILE A 122 -20.85 5.39 -38.37
N THR A 123 -20.52 4.11 -38.50
CA THR A 123 -21.12 3.03 -37.72
C THR A 123 -20.08 2.14 -37.03
N GLU A 124 -18.79 2.32 -37.36
CA GLU A 124 -17.67 1.54 -36.80
C GLU A 124 -16.44 2.41 -36.67
N THR A 125 -15.57 2.00 -35.75
CA THR A 125 -14.23 2.57 -35.54
C THR A 125 -13.19 1.46 -35.60
N HIS A 126 -11.97 1.83 -35.98
CA HIS A 126 -10.82 0.95 -36.15
C HIS A 126 -9.62 1.51 -35.39
N ASP A 127 -8.64 0.67 -35.12
CA ASP A 127 -7.31 1.04 -34.59
C ASP A 127 -7.36 1.92 -33.32
N LEU A 128 -8.29 1.60 -32.43
CA LEU A 128 -8.52 2.35 -31.18
C LEU A 128 -7.27 2.37 -30.28
N ALA A 129 -6.82 3.57 -29.93
CA ALA A 129 -5.87 3.84 -28.86
C ALA A 129 -6.59 4.57 -27.71
N ASP A 130 -6.55 3.99 -26.51
CA ASP A 130 -7.38 4.39 -25.37
C ASP A 130 -6.53 4.44 -24.09
N LEU A 131 -6.23 5.65 -23.59
CA LEU A 131 -5.48 5.92 -22.37
C LEU A 131 -6.44 6.38 -21.27
N ASN A 132 -6.44 5.64 -20.17
CA ASN A 132 -7.33 5.87 -19.03
C ASN A 132 -6.54 6.13 -17.76
N PHE A 133 -6.98 7.07 -16.94
CA PHE A 133 -6.42 7.29 -15.60
C PHE A 133 -7.37 8.10 -14.73
N ASP A 134 -7.28 7.84 -13.42
CA ASP A 134 -7.92 8.68 -12.41
C ASP A 134 -6.98 9.81 -12.01
N PHE A 135 -7.53 10.98 -11.65
CA PHE A 135 -6.72 12.11 -11.22
C PHE A 135 -7.42 12.95 -10.16
N GLN A 136 -6.61 13.66 -9.37
CA GLN A 136 -7.04 14.67 -8.41
C GLN A 136 -6.39 16.01 -8.73
N VAL A 137 -7.09 17.09 -8.45
CA VAL A 137 -6.62 18.46 -8.67
C VAL A 137 -6.56 19.26 -7.39
N VAL A 138 -5.60 20.19 -7.32
CA VAL A 138 -5.46 21.13 -6.18
C VAL A 138 -6.26 22.41 -6.39
N GLY A 139 -6.63 22.74 -7.63
CA GLY A 139 -7.45 23.90 -7.98
C GLY A 139 -8.90 23.53 -8.28
N ASP A 140 -9.65 24.50 -8.77
CA ASP A 140 -11.04 24.36 -9.20
C ASP A 140 -11.21 24.14 -10.71
N THR A 141 -10.09 23.97 -11.41
CA THR A 141 -10.05 23.74 -12.86
C THR A 141 -8.96 22.77 -13.22
N VAL A 142 -9.22 21.93 -14.24
CA VAL A 142 -8.22 21.15 -14.94
C VAL A 142 -7.99 21.76 -16.31
N GLU A 143 -6.72 21.87 -16.73
CA GLU A 143 -6.38 22.36 -18.06
C GLU A 143 -5.24 21.57 -18.69
N PHE A 144 -5.23 21.52 -20.02
CA PHE A 144 -4.13 20.95 -20.81
C PHE A 144 -4.14 21.48 -22.24
N GLU A 145 -3.06 21.25 -22.98
CA GLU A 145 -2.89 21.70 -24.36
C GLU A 145 -2.63 20.52 -25.28
N PHE A 146 -3.23 20.56 -26.48
CA PHE A 146 -3.08 19.50 -27.48
C PHE A 146 -3.14 20.01 -28.90
N VAL A 147 -2.73 19.16 -29.85
CA VAL A 147 -2.90 19.31 -31.29
C VAL A 147 -3.49 18.02 -31.85
N PHE A 148 -4.54 18.11 -32.64
CA PHE A 148 -5.06 17.01 -33.45
C PHE A 148 -4.51 17.11 -34.87
N ALA A 149 -4.10 15.99 -35.47
CA ALA A 149 -3.55 15.92 -36.81
C ALA A 149 -4.07 14.67 -37.55
N SER A 150 -4.20 14.75 -38.88
CA SER A 150 -4.73 13.63 -39.68
C SER A 150 -4.16 13.64 -41.09
N ASP A 151 -3.96 12.46 -41.65
CA ASP A 151 -3.66 12.22 -43.06
C ASP A 151 -4.89 12.38 -43.97
N GLU A 152 -6.11 12.34 -43.41
CA GLU A 152 -7.36 12.49 -44.14
C GLU A 152 -7.67 13.91 -44.62
N TYR A 153 -6.99 14.93 -44.05
CA TYR A 153 -7.07 16.30 -44.55
C TYR A 153 -6.53 16.41 -45.95
N LEU A 154 -7.14 17.06 -46.93
CA LEU A 154 -8.48 17.65 -47.04
C LEU A 154 -9.39 16.71 -47.83
N THR A 155 -8.93 15.53 -48.16
CA THR A 155 -9.54 14.58 -49.10
C THR A 155 -10.86 14.01 -48.59
N TYR A 156 -10.94 13.75 -47.29
CA TYR A 156 -12.07 13.06 -46.66
C TYR A 156 -12.90 13.96 -45.75
N VAL A 157 -12.68 15.27 -45.79
CA VAL A 157 -13.54 16.25 -45.10
C VAL A 157 -15.01 16.11 -45.54
N ASN A 158 -15.93 16.01 -44.56
CA ASN A 158 -17.37 15.84 -44.78
C ASN A 158 -17.76 14.49 -45.40
N THR A 159 -16.99 13.44 -45.15
CA THR A 159 -17.30 12.06 -45.52
C THR A 159 -17.56 11.18 -44.27
N GLU A 160 -17.79 9.88 -44.49
CA GLU A 160 -17.88 8.87 -43.44
C GLU A 160 -16.51 8.50 -42.84
N TYR A 161 -15.41 8.88 -43.47
CA TYR A 161 -14.02 8.68 -43.02
C TYR A 161 -13.55 9.86 -42.16
N ASN A 162 -14.30 10.20 -41.14
CA ASN A 162 -14.07 11.34 -40.26
C ASN A 162 -13.47 10.88 -38.94
N ASP A 163 -12.19 10.56 -38.94
CA ASP A 163 -11.47 10.12 -37.74
C ASP A 163 -11.74 10.98 -36.54
N VAL A 164 -11.83 10.30 -35.40
CA VAL A 164 -12.35 10.89 -34.19
C VAL A 164 -11.44 10.65 -33.01
N PHE A 165 -11.27 11.69 -32.21
CA PHE A 165 -10.72 11.57 -30.88
C PHE A 165 -11.63 12.26 -29.88
N SER A 166 -11.49 11.91 -28.62
CA SER A 166 -12.19 12.55 -27.52
C SER A 166 -11.41 12.46 -26.23
N PHE A 167 -11.61 13.44 -25.38
CA PHE A 167 -11.16 13.42 -24.00
C PHE A 167 -12.40 13.37 -23.11
N PHE A 168 -12.79 12.17 -22.73
CA PHE A 168 -13.94 11.93 -21.89
C PHE A 168 -13.57 12.16 -20.42
N LEU A 169 -14.27 13.12 -19.81
CA LEU A 169 -14.08 13.48 -18.40
C LEU A 169 -15.31 13.08 -17.61
N SER A 170 -15.11 12.35 -16.52
CA SER A 170 -16.16 11.97 -15.55
C SER A 170 -15.73 12.21 -14.12
N GLY A 171 -16.69 12.47 -13.23
CA GLY A 171 -16.43 12.76 -11.82
C GLY A 171 -17.54 13.55 -11.13
N PRO A 172 -17.31 14.02 -9.91
CA PRO A 172 -18.24 14.88 -9.19
C PRO A 172 -18.63 16.13 -9.98
N GLY A 173 -19.90 16.50 -9.91
CA GLY A 173 -20.43 17.65 -10.66
C GLY A 173 -20.58 17.44 -12.17
N ILE A 174 -20.11 16.31 -12.73
CA ILE A 174 -20.17 15.99 -14.16
C ILE A 174 -21.29 15.01 -14.44
N SER A 175 -22.09 15.32 -15.47
CA SER A 175 -23.08 14.40 -16.01
C SER A 175 -23.12 14.53 -17.52
N GLY A 176 -22.95 13.42 -18.25
CA GLY A 176 -22.84 13.45 -19.71
C GLY A 176 -23.40 12.19 -20.38
N PRO A 177 -23.49 12.23 -21.72
CA PRO A 177 -24.09 11.16 -22.51
C PRO A 177 -23.14 9.98 -22.75
N TYR A 178 -21.84 10.13 -22.45
CA TYR A 178 -20.83 9.12 -22.74
C TYR A 178 -20.62 8.18 -21.57
N SER A 179 -20.07 7.02 -21.84
CA SER A 179 -19.79 6.00 -20.85
C SER A 179 -18.73 6.47 -19.84
N SER A 180 -18.81 5.97 -18.62
CA SER A 180 -17.86 6.22 -17.55
C SER A 180 -17.56 4.93 -16.78
N PRO A 181 -16.36 4.79 -16.16
CA PRO A 181 -16.02 3.58 -15.43
C PRO A 181 -16.80 3.45 -14.11
N ALA A 182 -16.72 2.27 -13.52
CA ALA A 182 -17.26 2.01 -12.20
C ALA A 182 -16.67 2.99 -11.18
N GLY A 183 -17.52 3.63 -10.38
CA GLY A 183 -17.13 4.72 -9.46
C GLY A 183 -17.57 6.10 -9.94
N PHE A 184 -17.86 6.29 -11.23
CA PHE A 184 -18.32 7.56 -11.81
C PHE A 184 -19.68 7.40 -12.51
N PRO A 185 -20.80 7.24 -11.77
CA PRO A 185 -22.05 6.70 -12.33
C PRO A 185 -22.84 7.66 -13.22
N ASN A 186 -22.45 8.93 -13.33
CA ASN A 186 -23.24 9.95 -14.04
C ASN A 186 -22.82 10.13 -15.52
N GLY A 187 -21.98 9.24 -16.04
CA GLY A 187 -21.44 9.34 -17.39
C GLY A 187 -20.30 10.35 -17.53
N ALA A 188 -19.85 10.55 -18.77
CA ALA A 188 -18.75 11.43 -19.10
C ALA A 188 -19.18 12.53 -20.09
N VAL A 189 -18.41 13.63 -20.13
CA VAL A 189 -18.50 14.69 -21.13
C VAL A 189 -17.26 14.65 -22.02
N ASN A 190 -17.40 15.01 -23.30
CA ASN A 190 -16.24 15.28 -24.16
C ASN A 190 -15.75 16.71 -23.90
N VAL A 191 -14.46 16.87 -23.57
CA VAL A 191 -13.83 18.18 -23.39
C VAL A 191 -12.93 18.60 -24.56
N ALA A 192 -12.75 17.75 -25.57
CA ALA A 192 -12.01 18.04 -26.81
C ALA A 192 -12.90 18.81 -27.79
N LEU A 193 -13.24 20.03 -27.44
CA LEU A 193 -14.16 20.86 -28.21
C LEU A 193 -13.45 22.02 -28.90
N ILE A 194 -14.04 22.52 -29.98
CA ILE A 194 -13.61 23.76 -30.61
C ILE A 194 -13.82 24.90 -29.60
N PRO A 195 -12.82 25.75 -29.33
CA PRO A 195 -12.90 26.78 -28.31
C PRO A 195 -14.16 27.65 -28.40
N ASN A 196 -14.88 27.80 -27.30
CA ASN A 196 -16.14 28.55 -27.14
C ASN A 196 -17.33 27.95 -27.94
N THR A 197 -17.28 26.67 -28.28
CA THR A 197 -18.41 25.94 -28.90
C THR A 197 -18.71 24.65 -28.14
N THR A 198 -19.73 23.90 -28.57
CA THR A 198 -20.03 22.55 -28.13
C THR A 198 -19.66 21.50 -29.19
N ASP A 199 -19.06 21.91 -30.28
CA ASP A 199 -18.72 21.04 -31.40
C ASP A 199 -17.39 20.33 -31.15
N PRO A 200 -17.30 19.01 -31.34
CA PRO A 200 -16.07 18.27 -31.22
C PRO A 200 -15.09 18.63 -32.32
N ILE A 201 -13.80 18.51 -32.04
CA ILE A 201 -12.74 18.69 -33.05
C ILE A 201 -12.60 17.41 -33.86
N THR A 202 -12.80 17.51 -35.18
CA THR A 202 -12.57 16.47 -36.19
C THR A 202 -12.11 17.13 -37.49
N ILE A 203 -11.72 16.37 -38.51
CA ILE A 203 -11.37 16.92 -39.82
C ILE A 203 -12.57 17.63 -40.47
N SER A 204 -13.80 17.23 -40.18
CA SER A 204 -15.04 17.81 -40.76
C SER A 204 -15.56 19.02 -39.99
N SER A 205 -15.04 19.30 -38.81
CA SER A 205 -15.39 20.48 -38.01
C SER A 205 -14.29 21.58 -38.01
N VAL A 206 -13.03 21.22 -38.32
CA VAL A 206 -11.88 22.14 -38.39
C VAL A 206 -11.15 21.93 -39.71
N HIS A 207 -11.38 22.80 -40.68
CA HIS A 207 -10.73 22.78 -42.01
C HIS A 207 -10.79 24.19 -42.67
N PRO A 208 -10.17 24.43 -43.83
CA PRO A 208 -10.13 25.78 -44.47
C PRO A 208 -11.50 26.40 -44.71
N GLY A 209 -12.56 25.61 -44.88
CA GLY A 209 -13.94 26.08 -45.10
C GLY A 209 -14.74 26.31 -43.81
N LEU A 210 -14.30 25.80 -42.68
CA LEU A 210 -15.01 25.89 -41.41
C LEU A 210 -14.00 25.93 -40.24
N ASN A 211 -14.13 26.90 -39.33
CA ASN A 211 -13.24 27.07 -38.17
C ASN A 211 -11.76 27.19 -38.58
N SER A 212 -11.49 27.83 -39.74
CA SER A 212 -10.18 27.88 -40.38
C SER A 212 -9.08 28.53 -39.54
N GLN A 213 -9.44 29.34 -38.53
CA GLN A 213 -8.51 29.92 -37.56
C GLN A 213 -7.82 28.85 -36.68
N TYR A 214 -8.37 27.67 -36.61
CA TYR A 214 -7.80 26.53 -35.85
C TYR A 214 -7.13 25.48 -36.75
N TYR A 215 -7.11 25.69 -38.11
CA TYR A 215 -6.53 24.76 -39.06
C TYR A 215 -5.17 25.20 -39.59
N ILE A 216 -4.25 24.25 -39.68
CA ILE A 216 -2.93 24.40 -40.30
C ILE A 216 -2.76 23.36 -41.40
N ASP A 217 -2.52 23.82 -42.61
CA ASP A 217 -2.26 22.97 -43.78
C ASP A 217 -0.82 22.48 -43.79
N ASN A 218 -0.57 21.21 -44.06
CA ASN A 218 0.77 20.60 -44.08
C ASN A 218 1.04 19.77 -45.34
N PRO A 219 0.79 20.31 -46.55
CA PRO A 219 0.85 19.53 -47.79
C PRO A 219 2.26 19.07 -48.18
N ALA A 220 3.29 19.65 -47.58
CA ALA A 220 4.68 19.30 -47.87
C ALA A 220 5.21 18.13 -47.01
N ASN A 221 4.53 17.79 -45.92
CA ASN A 221 4.87 16.72 -44.99
C ASN A 221 6.38 16.68 -44.62
N THR A 222 6.97 17.87 -44.43
CA THR A 222 8.44 17.97 -44.29
C THR A 222 8.94 17.75 -42.87
N THR A 223 8.09 17.94 -41.89
CA THR A 223 8.46 17.81 -40.45
C THR A 223 7.61 16.78 -39.69
N VAL A 224 6.40 16.53 -40.17
CA VAL A 224 5.43 15.54 -39.70
C VAL A 224 4.75 14.94 -40.92
N SER A 225 4.47 13.66 -40.96
CA SER A 225 3.88 12.94 -42.13
C SER A 225 2.39 13.29 -42.38
N LEU A 226 1.70 13.84 -41.41
CA LEU A 226 0.24 14.12 -41.45
C LEU A 226 -0.08 15.36 -42.33
N ASN A 227 -1.15 15.28 -43.13
CA ASN A 227 -1.51 16.25 -44.15
C ASN A 227 -2.03 17.60 -43.61
N GLY A 228 -2.55 17.59 -42.39
CA GLY A 228 -3.02 18.80 -41.73
C GLY A 228 -3.20 18.58 -40.24
N PHE A 229 -3.26 19.69 -39.52
CA PHE A 229 -3.44 19.63 -38.06
C PHE A 229 -4.10 20.91 -37.52
N THR A 230 -4.54 20.83 -36.26
CA THR A 230 -5.07 22.02 -35.58
C THR A 230 -3.96 22.93 -35.09
N THR A 231 -4.26 24.20 -34.85
CA THR A 231 -3.44 25.01 -33.93
C THR A 231 -3.45 24.36 -32.54
N VAL A 232 -2.54 24.77 -31.68
CA VAL A 232 -2.58 24.33 -30.27
C VAL A 232 -3.92 24.73 -29.65
N VAL A 233 -4.66 23.75 -29.17
CA VAL A 233 -5.94 23.93 -28.48
C VAL A 233 -5.71 23.79 -26.99
N LYS A 234 -6.23 24.74 -26.22
CA LYS A 234 -6.20 24.69 -24.75
C LYS A 234 -7.58 24.28 -24.27
N VAL A 235 -7.63 23.18 -23.53
CA VAL A 235 -8.79 22.77 -22.75
C VAL A 235 -8.71 23.41 -21.38
N LYS A 236 -9.84 23.89 -20.87
CA LYS A 236 -10.02 24.30 -19.50
C LYS A 236 -11.42 23.88 -19.04
N TYR A 237 -11.49 23.08 -17.98
CA TYR A 237 -12.76 22.56 -17.48
C TYR A 237 -12.85 22.74 -15.97
N PRO A 238 -14.00 23.24 -15.43
CA PRO A 238 -14.19 23.38 -13.99
C PRO A 238 -14.37 22.01 -13.33
N VAL A 239 -13.73 21.83 -12.19
CA VAL A 239 -13.74 20.63 -11.37
C VAL A 239 -13.81 21.01 -9.89
N GLU A 240 -14.24 20.10 -9.06
CA GLU A 240 -14.27 20.29 -7.62
C GLU A 240 -12.91 19.87 -7.02
N CYS A 241 -12.40 20.73 -6.18
CA CYS A 241 -11.09 20.55 -5.59
C CYS A 241 -10.99 19.35 -4.66
N GLY A 242 -9.88 18.60 -4.75
CA GLY A 242 -9.61 17.43 -3.93
C GLY A 242 -10.44 16.19 -4.27
N GLU A 243 -11.41 16.33 -5.17
CA GLU A 243 -12.23 15.24 -5.63
C GLU A 243 -11.50 14.38 -6.68
N ASN A 244 -11.95 13.16 -6.81
CA ASN A 244 -11.38 12.21 -7.77
C ASN A 244 -12.16 12.24 -9.08
N TYR A 245 -11.45 12.39 -10.18
CA TYR A 245 -11.96 12.42 -11.55
C TYR A 245 -11.33 11.31 -12.38
N HIS A 246 -11.96 11.01 -13.51
CA HIS A 246 -11.43 10.05 -14.48
C HIS A 246 -11.33 10.69 -15.85
N PHE A 247 -10.16 10.58 -16.48
CA PHE A 247 -9.95 10.85 -17.89
C PHE A 247 -9.84 9.55 -18.69
N ARG A 248 -10.54 9.56 -19.84
CA ARG A 248 -10.36 8.61 -20.92
C ARG A 248 -9.98 9.39 -22.17
N PHE A 249 -8.74 9.27 -22.63
CA PHE A 249 -8.25 9.84 -23.89
C PHE A 249 -8.30 8.74 -24.95
N ALA A 250 -9.15 8.92 -25.94
CA ALA A 250 -9.41 7.92 -26.97
C ALA A 250 -9.31 8.52 -28.36
N ILE A 251 -8.67 7.80 -29.29
CA ILE A 251 -8.59 8.13 -30.72
C ILE A 251 -8.81 6.86 -31.53
N ALA A 252 -9.52 6.98 -32.66
CA ALA A 252 -9.76 5.87 -33.58
C ALA A 252 -10.06 6.37 -34.98
N ASP A 253 -9.78 5.55 -35.99
CA ASP A 253 -10.17 5.76 -37.36
C ASP A 253 -11.66 5.45 -37.56
N CYS A 254 -12.36 6.20 -38.42
CA CYS A 254 -13.76 6.01 -38.72
C CYS A 254 -13.99 5.48 -40.14
N GLY A 255 -14.80 4.45 -40.27
CA GLY A 255 -15.25 3.89 -41.55
C GLY A 255 -14.26 2.88 -42.17
N ASP A 256 -13.00 3.11 -42.12
CA ASP A 256 -11.91 2.13 -42.40
C ASP A 256 -10.67 2.43 -41.55
N GLY A 257 -9.62 1.62 -41.67
CA GLY A 257 -8.34 1.80 -40.96
C GLY A 257 -7.21 2.23 -41.88
N ALA A 258 -7.50 3.05 -42.93
CA ALA A 258 -6.53 3.22 -44.03
C ALA A 258 -5.63 4.45 -43.92
N LEU A 259 -6.04 5.54 -43.32
CA LEU A 259 -5.28 6.78 -43.13
C LEU A 259 -5.33 7.19 -41.66
N ALA A 260 -4.18 7.41 -41.08
CA ALA A 260 -4.08 7.51 -39.66
C ALA A 260 -4.21 8.95 -39.13
N SER A 261 -4.70 9.07 -37.90
CA SER A 261 -4.84 10.32 -37.15
C SER A 261 -4.13 10.27 -35.82
N ALA A 262 -3.61 11.41 -35.39
CA ALA A 262 -2.84 11.57 -34.16
C ALA A 262 -3.38 12.68 -33.26
N VAL A 263 -3.18 12.49 -31.95
CA VAL A 263 -3.31 13.54 -30.96
C VAL A 263 -2.00 13.71 -30.23
N PHE A 264 -1.49 14.94 -30.20
CA PHE A 264 -0.27 15.34 -29.51
C PHE A 264 -0.65 16.11 -28.25
N LEU A 265 -0.32 15.57 -27.10
CA LEU A 265 -0.58 16.14 -25.77
C LEU A 265 0.71 16.81 -25.27
N LYS A 266 0.66 18.08 -24.92
CA LYS A 266 1.84 18.86 -24.50
C LYS A 266 2.37 18.39 -23.16
N ALA A 267 3.68 18.23 -23.05
CA ALA A 267 4.36 17.88 -21.81
C ALA A 267 4.08 18.92 -20.70
N GLY A 268 3.80 18.43 -19.50
CA GLY A 268 3.56 19.25 -18.32
C GLY A 268 2.35 20.17 -18.41
N SER A 269 1.42 19.94 -19.36
CA SER A 269 0.28 20.81 -19.58
C SER A 269 -1.00 20.37 -18.86
N LEU A 270 -1.11 19.10 -18.47
CA LEU A 270 -2.24 18.61 -17.69
C LEU A 270 -2.06 19.07 -16.25
N GLY A 271 -2.57 20.25 -15.96
CA GLY A 271 -2.38 20.93 -14.70
C GLY A 271 -3.66 21.52 -14.14
N SER A 272 -3.55 22.07 -12.95
CA SER A 272 -4.63 22.80 -12.28
C SER A 272 -4.09 24.11 -11.73
N ASP A 273 -4.73 25.22 -12.11
CA ASP A 273 -4.34 26.55 -11.61
C ASP A 273 -4.87 26.74 -10.19
N GLY A 274 -4.02 27.18 -9.29
CA GLY A 274 -4.41 27.59 -7.95
C GLY A 274 -3.36 27.31 -6.88
N ILE A 275 -3.69 27.74 -5.67
CA ILE A 275 -3.03 27.31 -4.44
C ILE A 275 -4.00 26.36 -3.75
N GLY A 276 -3.51 25.24 -3.28
CA GLY A 276 -4.32 24.25 -2.60
C GLY A 276 -3.69 23.76 -1.32
N VAL A 277 -4.53 23.19 -0.45
CA VAL A 277 -4.11 22.45 0.70
C VAL A 277 -4.84 21.10 0.70
N SER A 278 -4.11 20.03 1.01
CA SER A 278 -4.67 18.69 1.26
C SER A 278 -4.09 18.14 2.55
N SER A 279 -4.84 17.28 3.23
CA SER A 279 -4.35 16.52 4.38
C SER A 279 -3.92 15.12 3.95
N PHE A 280 -2.93 14.58 4.62
CA PHE A 280 -2.58 13.17 4.50
C PHE A 280 -2.21 12.60 5.86
N ALA A 281 -2.41 11.30 6.02
CA ALA A 281 -1.96 10.54 7.16
C ALA A 281 -1.52 9.15 6.73
N ASN A 282 -0.53 8.61 7.43
CA ASN A 282 -0.18 7.19 7.36
C ASN A 282 -0.32 6.63 8.77
N PHE A 283 -1.38 5.87 8.97
CA PHE A 283 -1.77 5.32 10.25
C PHE A 283 -1.80 3.79 10.18
N ALA A 284 -0.93 3.13 10.92
CA ALA A 284 -0.80 1.67 10.96
C ALA A 284 -0.68 1.02 9.55
N GLY A 285 0.00 1.71 8.62
CA GLY A 285 0.20 1.24 7.25
C GLY A 285 -0.95 1.54 6.28
N VAL A 286 -2.02 2.23 6.73
CA VAL A 286 -3.12 2.70 5.89
C VAL A 286 -2.91 4.18 5.57
N GLN A 287 -2.99 4.52 4.29
CA GLN A 287 -2.94 5.91 3.84
C GLN A 287 -4.35 6.52 3.83
N GLY A 288 -4.46 7.80 4.17
CA GLY A 288 -5.71 8.54 4.22
C GLY A 288 -5.54 9.90 4.87
N ASN A 289 -6.57 10.40 5.52
CA ASN A 289 -6.56 11.63 6.30
C ASN A 289 -6.93 11.41 7.78
N THR A 290 -6.83 10.18 8.26
CA THR A 290 -7.03 9.82 9.67
C THR A 290 -5.71 9.39 10.27
N ILE A 291 -5.35 9.95 11.43
CA ILE A 291 -4.16 9.61 12.22
C ILE A 291 -4.59 9.13 13.59
N GLY A 292 -3.89 8.15 14.15
CA GLY A 292 -4.05 7.76 15.55
C GLY A 292 -3.13 8.58 16.45
N GLU A 293 -3.54 8.81 17.68
CA GLU A 293 -2.69 9.45 18.69
C GLU A 293 -1.38 8.67 18.84
N ALA A 294 -0.27 9.40 18.79
CA ALA A 294 1.11 8.85 18.80
C ALA A 294 1.36 7.67 17.83
N CYS A 295 0.52 7.51 16.81
CA CYS A 295 0.61 6.41 15.86
C CYS A 295 0.64 6.91 14.41
N GLY A 296 1.77 6.73 13.75
CA GLY A 296 1.95 7.14 12.37
C GLY A 296 2.48 8.56 12.20
N HIS A 297 2.24 9.13 11.04
CA HIS A 297 2.61 10.51 10.71
C HIS A 297 1.56 11.12 9.80
N ALA A 298 1.31 12.41 9.99
CA ALA A 298 0.32 13.16 9.25
C ALA A 298 0.82 14.57 8.96
N GLY A 299 0.18 15.23 8.02
CA GLY A 299 0.51 16.61 7.69
C GLY A 299 -0.47 17.23 6.72
N PHE A 300 -0.21 18.50 6.42
CA PHE A 300 -0.90 19.27 5.40
C PHE A 300 0.07 19.61 4.28
N VAL A 301 -0.24 19.18 3.07
CA VAL A 301 0.51 19.49 1.85
C VAL A 301 -0.08 20.75 1.25
N PHE A 302 0.76 21.76 1.12
CA PHE A 302 0.43 23.01 0.43
C PHE A 302 1.06 22.99 -0.96
N SER A 303 0.32 23.38 -1.97
CA SER A 303 0.78 23.37 -3.35
C SER A 303 0.37 24.65 -4.07
N SER A 304 1.21 25.06 -5.03
CA SER A 304 0.97 26.20 -5.91
C SER A 304 1.30 25.81 -7.34
N SER A 305 0.44 26.18 -8.28
CA SER A 305 0.70 26.06 -9.72
C SER A 305 1.73 27.09 -10.23
N ASN A 306 1.93 28.19 -9.50
CA ASN A 306 2.93 29.20 -9.85
C ASN A 306 4.28 28.92 -9.19
N VAL A 307 5.19 28.29 -9.93
CA VAL A 307 6.56 28.02 -9.46
C VAL A 307 7.57 29.10 -9.85
N ASN A 308 7.15 30.14 -10.59
CA ASN A 308 8.05 31.17 -11.09
C ASN A 308 8.37 32.27 -10.06
N GLU A 309 7.56 32.36 -9.02
CA GLU A 309 7.71 33.33 -7.92
C GLU A 309 7.59 32.60 -6.60
N ALA A 310 8.24 33.13 -5.55
CA ALA A 310 8.05 32.58 -4.21
C ALA A 310 6.66 32.95 -3.69
N ASP A 311 5.93 31.96 -3.20
CA ASP A 311 4.56 32.14 -2.69
C ASP A 311 4.52 32.00 -1.17
N THR A 312 3.77 32.87 -0.49
CA THR A 312 3.55 32.81 0.96
C THR A 312 2.10 32.50 1.23
N ILE A 313 1.82 31.24 1.51
CA ILE A 313 0.49 30.72 1.77
C ILE A 313 0.16 30.92 3.25
N ARG A 314 -0.91 31.66 3.55
CA ARG A 314 -1.42 31.90 4.89
C ARG A 314 -2.74 31.15 5.09
N PHE A 315 -2.96 30.67 6.29
CA PHE A 315 -4.16 29.91 6.60
C PHE A 315 -4.62 30.12 8.05
N THR A 316 -5.83 29.69 8.35
CA THR A 316 -6.38 29.58 9.71
C THR A 316 -6.49 28.11 10.09
N ILE A 317 -6.37 27.87 11.39
CA ILE A 317 -6.53 26.54 11.99
C ILE A 317 -7.86 26.55 12.74
N SER A 318 -8.67 25.50 12.54
CA SER A 318 -9.98 25.29 13.16
C SER A 318 -10.22 23.80 13.39
N GLY A 319 -11.40 23.43 13.87
CA GLY A 319 -11.77 22.08 14.26
C GLY A 319 -12.02 21.99 15.77
N ASN A 320 -12.20 20.77 16.27
CA ASN A 320 -12.39 20.52 17.72
C ASN A 320 -11.14 19.97 18.40
N ALA A 321 -10.09 19.63 17.63
CA ALA A 321 -8.80 19.23 18.19
C ALA A 321 -8.16 20.38 18.98
N GLU A 322 -7.68 20.10 20.18
CA GLU A 322 -7.10 21.08 21.11
C GLU A 322 -5.57 21.09 21.05
N MET A 323 -5.00 22.29 20.89
CA MET A 323 -3.55 22.47 20.83
C MET A 323 -2.90 22.19 22.19
N TYR A 324 -1.86 21.35 22.19
CA TYR A 324 -1.12 20.80 23.34
C TYR A 324 -1.84 19.68 24.09
N ASP A 325 -3.07 19.36 23.77
CA ASP A 325 -3.73 18.15 24.20
C ASP A 325 -3.70 17.11 23.09
N ASP A 326 -4.19 17.41 21.88
CA ASP A 326 -4.21 16.49 20.73
C ASP A 326 -3.02 16.66 19.79
N TYR A 327 -2.51 17.88 19.63
CA TYR A 327 -1.39 18.14 18.71
C TYR A 327 -0.46 19.27 19.17
N LEU A 328 0.80 19.21 18.72
CA LEU A 328 1.75 20.31 18.95
C LEU A 328 1.52 21.45 17.96
N SER A 329 1.79 22.70 18.44
CA SER A 329 1.69 23.90 17.60
C SER A 329 2.60 23.83 16.37
N PHE A 330 2.11 24.30 15.24
CA PHE A 330 2.84 24.51 14.00
C PHE A 330 2.58 25.92 13.42
N PRO A 331 3.37 26.39 12.44
CA PRO A 331 3.19 27.73 11.83
C PRO A 331 1.80 27.92 11.22
N ASP A 332 1.35 29.18 11.13
CA ASP A 332 0.12 29.60 10.45
C ASP A 332 0.33 30.04 8.99
N SER A 333 1.52 29.78 8.47
CA SER A 333 1.88 30.08 7.10
C SER A 333 3.06 29.23 6.63
N ILE A 334 3.16 29.01 5.32
CA ILE A 334 4.26 28.32 4.68
C ILE A 334 4.75 29.16 3.47
N ILE A 335 6.03 29.09 3.18
CA ILE A 335 6.63 29.74 2.02
C ILE A 335 7.06 28.65 1.03
N LEU A 336 6.49 28.67 -0.17
CA LEU A 336 6.95 27.88 -1.30
C LEU A 336 8.00 28.69 -2.07
N PRO A 337 9.29 28.29 -2.07
CA PRO A 337 10.33 28.98 -2.83
C PRO A 337 10.14 28.86 -4.34
N VAL A 338 10.79 29.73 -5.10
CA VAL A 338 10.86 29.62 -6.58
C VAL A 338 11.30 28.22 -7.00
N GLY A 339 10.57 27.60 -7.93
CA GLY A 339 10.81 26.25 -8.43
C GLY A 339 10.24 25.13 -7.57
N VAL A 340 9.58 25.43 -6.44
CA VAL A 340 8.96 24.46 -5.54
C VAL A 340 7.45 24.50 -5.71
N ALA A 341 6.88 23.43 -6.22
CA ALA A 341 5.44 23.31 -6.47
C ALA A 341 4.64 22.94 -5.19
N SER A 342 5.25 22.26 -4.22
CA SER A 342 4.58 21.88 -2.97
C SER A 342 5.55 21.72 -1.81
N ASP A 343 5.05 21.91 -0.59
CA ASP A 343 5.76 21.62 0.66
C ASP A 343 4.76 21.22 1.76
N THR A 344 5.25 20.62 2.83
CA THR A 344 4.42 19.99 3.85
C THR A 344 4.66 20.57 5.23
N ILE A 345 3.60 20.91 5.93
CA ILE A 345 3.60 21.11 7.37
C ILE A 345 3.23 19.79 8.05
N TRP A 346 4.19 19.22 8.77
CA TRP A 346 3.99 18.00 9.55
C TRP A 346 3.25 18.30 10.84
N VAL A 347 2.24 17.47 11.15
CA VAL A 347 1.47 17.54 12.40
C VAL A 347 2.01 16.48 13.36
N THR A 348 2.42 16.91 14.54
CA THR A 348 2.78 15.99 15.63
C THR A 348 1.57 15.83 16.52
N VAL A 349 0.95 14.65 16.48
CA VAL A 349 -0.19 14.26 17.30
C VAL A 349 0.32 13.72 18.64
N ILE A 350 -0.34 14.12 19.72
CA ILE A 350 0.00 13.77 21.11
C ILE A 350 -0.91 12.63 21.55
N GLN A 351 -0.46 11.80 22.46
CA GLN A 351 -1.28 10.83 23.16
C GLN A 351 -1.47 11.29 24.60
N ASP A 352 -2.69 11.49 25.00
CA ASP A 352 -3.05 11.91 26.35
C ASP A 352 -3.70 10.79 27.19
N PHE A 353 -4.01 9.63 26.55
CA PHE A 353 -4.66 8.45 27.13
C PHE A 353 -6.10 8.70 27.62
N LEU A 354 -6.74 9.75 27.17
CA LEU A 354 -8.17 9.95 27.34
C LEU A 354 -8.91 9.30 26.19
N PHE A 355 -10.04 8.66 26.47
CA PHE A 355 -10.91 8.17 25.40
C PHE A 355 -11.83 9.30 24.96
N GLU A 356 -11.67 9.72 23.74
CA GLU A 356 -12.42 10.81 23.12
C GLU A 356 -13.07 10.36 21.83
N ASP A 357 -14.05 11.11 21.37
CA ASP A 357 -14.57 10.97 20.02
C ASP A 357 -13.49 11.44 19.02
N MET A 358 -13.65 11.07 17.74
CA MET A 358 -12.74 11.48 16.69
C MET A 358 -12.65 13.00 16.57
N ASP A 359 -11.45 13.55 16.73
CA ASP A 359 -11.20 14.97 16.62
C ASP A 359 -10.87 15.40 15.20
N THR A 360 -11.11 16.66 14.90
CA THR A 360 -10.86 17.26 13.61
C THR A 360 -9.90 18.43 13.76
N LEU A 361 -8.85 18.43 12.92
CA LEU A 361 -7.94 19.53 12.74
C LEU A 361 -8.09 20.03 11.30
N GLU A 362 -8.63 21.24 11.14
CA GLU A 362 -8.95 21.80 9.84
C GLU A 362 -8.08 23.01 9.54
N ILE A 363 -7.51 23.04 8.32
CA ILE A 363 -6.84 24.21 7.77
C ILE A 363 -7.72 24.83 6.71
N THR A 364 -7.89 26.17 6.77
CA THR A 364 -8.53 26.97 5.72
C THR A 364 -7.58 28.04 5.20
N LEU A 365 -7.29 28.03 3.91
CA LEU A 365 -6.44 29.01 3.24
C LEU A 365 -7.08 30.40 3.30
N LEU A 366 -6.26 31.44 3.50
CA LEU A 366 -6.71 32.83 3.47
C LEU A 366 -6.60 33.38 2.04
N GLY A 367 -7.74 33.73 1.46
CA GLY A 367 -7.84 34.29 0.10
C GLY A 367 -8.84 33.51 -0.76
N ASN A 368 -9.09 33.98 -1.99
CA ASN A 368 -9.92 33.28 -2.99
C ASN A 368 -9.04 32.32 -3.80
N LEU A 369 -8.64 31.23 -3.16
CA LEU A 369 -7.66 30.29 -3.69
C LEU A 369 -8.35 28.91 -3.76
N GLY A 370 -8.63 28.41 -4.90
CA GLY A 370 -9.12 27.07 -5.23
C GLY A 370 -9.50 26.14 -4.05
N CYS A 371 -8.74 25.09 -3.81
CA CYS A 371 -8.88 24.17 -2.66
C CYS A 371 -8.45 24.85 -1.37
N ASN A 372 -9.36 25.46 -0.69
CA ASN A 372 -9.05 26.30 0.45
C ASN A 372 -9.17 25.62 1.82
N THR A 373 -9.65 24.40 1.90
CA THR A 373 -9.82 23.64 3.16
C THR A 373 -9.27 22.24 3.07
N ALA A 374 -8.64 21.80 4.16
CA ALA A 374 -8.21 20.41 4.36
C ALA A 374 -8.45 19.99 5.82
N THR A 375 -8.97 18.79 6.03
CA THR A 375 -9.27 18.24 7.35
C THR A 375 -8.44 17.00 7.62
N LEU A 376 -7.77 16.97 8.76
CA LEU A 376 -7.13 15.81 9.35
C LEU A 376 -8.00 15.31 10.50
N TYR A 377 -8.29 14.02 10.54
CA TYR A 377 -9.01 13.38 11.63
C TYR A 377 -8.01 12.75 12.60
N ILE A 378 -8.16 13.02 13.88
CA ILE A 378 -7.34 12.46 14.96
C ILE A 378 -8.19 11.45 15.72
N GLN A 379 -7.75 10.21 15.77
CA GLN A 379 -8.45 9.13 16.45
C GLN A 379 -7.73 8.79 17.75
N SER A 380 -8.47 8.85 18.86
CA SER A 380 -7.98 8.42 20.15
C SER A 380 -7.64 6.93 20.15
N ILE A 381 -6.54 6.58 20.79
CA ILE A 381 -6.05 5.19 20.92
C ILE A 381 -5.86 4.89 22.41
N ASP A 382 -6.64 3.93 22.90
CA ASP A 382 -6.47 3.43 24.26
C ASP A 382 -5.03 2.92 24.49
N GLN A 383 -4.52 3.11 25.70
CA GLN A 383 -3.21 2.57 26.06
C GLN A 383 -3.17 1.06 25.87
N LEU A 384 -2.10 0.56 25.23
CA LEU A 384 -1.83 -0.86 25.13
C LEU A 384 -1.65 -1.47 26.51
N ASN A 385 -2.54 -2.37 26.89
CA ASN A 385 -2.49 -3.17 28.12
C ASN A 385 -2.41 -4.64 27.79
N ALA A 386 -1.66 -5.37 28.61
CA ALA A 386 -1.58 -6.82 28.50
C ALA A 386 -1.35 -7.42 29.88
N ALA A 387 -1.95 -8.57 30.12
CA ALA A 387 -1.83 -9.35 31.36
C ALA A 387 -1.72 -10.84 31.05
N LEU A 388 -1.11 -11.59 31.98
CA LEU A 388 -1.14 -13.05 31.95
C LEU A 388 -2.43 -13.55 32.58
N THR A 389 -3.04 -14.59 32.00
CA THR A 389 -4.22 -15.24 32.60
C THR A 389 -3.86 -16.11 33.80
N VAL A 390 -2.62 -16.54 33.87
CA VAL A 390 -2.11 -17.39 34.96
C VAL A 390 -0.67 -16.98 35.33
N ASP A 391 -0.43 -16.85 36.62
CA ASP A 391 0.88 -16.51 37.18
C ASP A 391 1.81 -17.74 37.26
N SER A 392 1.23 -18.91 37.40
CA SER A 392 1.96 -20.19 37.44
C SER A 392 1.12 -21.39 37.00
N ILE A 393 1.78 -22.36 36.38
CA ILE A 393 1.20 -23.65 35.99
C ILE A 393 2.17 -24.77 36.37
N ASN A 394 1.62 -25.94 36.67
CA ASN A 394 2.40 -27.15 37.00
C ASN A 394 2.21 -28.21 35.92
N ILE A 395 3.30 -28.74 35.38
CA ILE A 395 3.30 -29.76 34.33
C ILE A 395 4.26 -30.91 34.66
N CYS A 396 4.04 -32.05 34.04
CA CYS A 396 5.00 -33.15 33.98
C CYS A 396 5.25 -33.53 32.51
N PRO A 397 6.45 -33.34 31.94
CA PRO A 397 6.72 -33.70 30.56
C PRO A 397 6.36 -35.17 30.25
N PRO A 398 5.73 -35.48 29.09
CA PRO A 398 5.54 -34.61 27.93
C PRO A 398 4.25 -33.74 27.93
N GLU A 399 3.64 -33.50 29.08
CA GLU A 399 2.51 -32.58 29.18
C GLU A 399 2.91 -31.16 28.77
N THR A 400 1.93 -30.44 28.25
CA THR A 400 2.12 -29.02 27.83
C THR A 400 1.32 -28.12 28.76
N GLY A 401 1.95 -27.01 29.13
CA GLY A 401 1.29 -25.87 29.77
C GLY A 401 0.84 -24.85 28.73
N GLN A 402 -0.30 -24.24 28.95
CA GLN A 402 -0.79 -23.15 28.10
C GLN A 402 -0.53 -21.81 28.76
N LEU A 403 0.17 -20.92 28.06
CA LEU A 403 0.35 -19.53 28.45
C LEU A 403 -0.50 -18.63 27.54
N VAL A 404 -1.23 -17.70 28.13
CA VAL A 404 -2.14 -16.81 27.42
C VAL A 404 -1.88 -15.37 27.86
N ALA A 405 -1.66 -14.50 26.87
CA ALA A 405 -1.61 -13.06 27.04
C ALA A 405 -2.98 -12.46 26.69
N GLU A 406 -3.68 -11.91 27.67
CA GLU A 406 -4.87 -11.11 27.45
C GLU A 406 -4.45 -9.69 27.11
N ILE A 407 -4.85 -9.20 25.92
CA ILE A 407 -4.42 -7.93 25.37
C ILE A 407 -5.65 -7.02 25.18
N SER A 408 -5.52 -5.78 25.59
CA SER A 408 -6.56 -4.77 25.42
C SER A 408 -5.93 -3.39 25.12
N GLY A 409 -6.69 -2.50 24.49
CA GLY A 409 -6.15 -1.21 24.03
C GLY A 409 -5.10 -1.36 22.93
N GLY A 410 -4.37 -0.30 22.59
CA GLY A 410 -3.47 -0.25 21.46
C GLY A 410 -4.18 -0.43 20.12
N TRP A 411 -3.41 -0.63 19.05
CA TRP A 411 -3.95 -0.80 17.70
C TRP A 411 -3.58 -2.14 17.09
N GLN A 412 -4.58 -2.92 16.66
CA GLN A 412 -4.36 -4.23 16.03
C GLN A 412 -3.70 -4.12 14.63
N PRO A 413 -2.97 -5.15 14.18
CA PRO A 413 -2.69 -6.44 14.83
C PRO A 413 -1.64 -6.35 15.93
N TYR A 414 -1.73 -7.28 16.90
CA TYR A 414 -0.73 -7.43 17.94
C TYR A 414 0.30 -8.49 17.56
N TYR A 415 1.56 -8.22 17.92
CA TYR A 415 2.66 -9.16 17.78
C TYR A 415 3.15 -9.54 19.18
N VAL A 416 2.97 -10.81 19.56
CA VAL A 416 3.37 -11.32 20.86
C VAL A 416 4.54 -12.28 20.69
N SER A 417 5.60 -12.05 21.43
CA SER A 417 6.81 -12.90 21.43
C SER A 417 7.16 -13.32 22.85
N TRP A 418 7.33 -14.64 23.07
CA TRP A 418 7.69 -15.22 24.34
C TRP A 418 9.18 -15.55 24.39
N ASN A 419 9.80 -15.35 25.57
CA ASN A 419 11.19 -15.77 25.82
C ASN A 419 11.30 -17.30 25.96
N ASN A 420 12.50 -17.82 26.21
CA ASN A 420 12.80 -19.22 26.50
C ASN A 420 12.17 -20.23 25.50
N ASN A 421 12.15 -19.85 24.19
CA ASN A 421 11.55 -20.63 23.11
C ASN A 421 10.03 -20.85 23.29
N GLY A 422 9.34 -19.97 24.02
CA GLY A 422 7.88 -20.04 24.20
C GLY A 422 7.12 -19.83 22.91
N GLY A 423 7.70 -19.16 21.87
CA GLY A 423 7.10 -18.99 20.57
C GLY A 423 6.49 -17.62 20.33
N LEU A 424 5.61 -17.58 19.33
CA LEU A 424 4.90 -16.37 18.89
C LEU A 424 3.39 -16.57 19.01
N GLY A 425 2.67 -15.48 19.32
CA GLY A 425 1.21 -15.46 19.43
C GLY A 425 0.75 -15.18 20.85
N ASP A 426 -0.52 -14.79 20.97
CA ASP A 426 -1.15 -14.49 22.26
C ASP A 426 -1.33 -15.74 23.15
N THR A 427 -1.40 -16.90 22.51
CA THR A 427 -1.54 -18.20 23.16
C THR A 427 -0.46 -19.14 22.68
N VAL A 428 0.33 -19.70 23.60
CA VAL A 428 1.40 -20.64 23.30
C VAL A 428 1.33 -21.87 24.21
N LEU A 429 1.80 -23.00 23.69
CA LEU A 429 1.96 -24.23 24.45
C LEU A 429 3.45 -24.46 24.73
N VAL A 430 3.79 -24.67 25.98
CA VAL A 430 5.17 -24.90 26.44
C VAL A 430 5.31 -26.20 27.17
N SER A 431 6.45 -26.88 27.03
CA SER A 431 6.76 -28.15 27.73
C SER A 431 8.26 -28.16 28.09
N PRO A 432 8.69 -27.34 29.04
CA PRO A 432 10.08 -27.30 29.47
C PRO A 432 10.44 -28.58 30.27
N ASP A 433 11.69 -29.03 30.17
CA ASP A 433 12.21 -30.14 30.93
C ASP A 433 12.54 -29.81 32.41
N ILE A 434 12.68 -28.51 32.68
CA ILE A 434 12.96 -27.97 34.04
C ILE A 434 12.07 -26.74 34.27
N THR A 435 11.78 -26.45 35.53
CA THR A 435 11.04 -25.24 35.93
C THR A 435 11.60 -24.00 35.22
N THR A 436 10.76 -23.31 34.46
CA THR A 436 11.15 -22.25 33.56
C THR A 436 10.22 -21.05 33.70
N PHE A 437 10.82 -19.87 33.70
CA PHE A 437 10.10 -18.60 33.75
C PHE A 437 9.89 -18.04 32.35
N TYR A 438 8.64 -17.70 32.03
CA TYR A 438 8.26 -17.12 30.75
C TYR A 438 7.75 -15.71 30.95
N ASN A 439 8.23 -14.82 30.09
CA ASN A 439 7.63 -13.50 29.90
C ASN A 439 7.38 -13.24 28.42
N ALA A 440 6.52 -12.30 28.11
CA ALA A 440 6.24 -11.95 26.73
C ALA A 440 6.36 -10.44 26.51
N ASN A 441 6.72 -10.08 25.28
CA ASN A 441 6.60 -8.71 24.78
C ASN A 441 5.43 -8.67 23.78
N VAL A 442 4.52 -7.76 24.02
CA VAL A 442 3.40 -7.43 23.14
C VAL A 442 3.72 -6.13 22.44
N VAL A 443 3.63 -6.13 21.12
CA VAL A 443 3.81 -4.94 20.29
C VAL A 443 2.56 -4.77 19.44
N ASP A 444 1.98 -3.58 19.43
CA ASP A 444 0.85 -3.26 18.59
C ASP A 444 1.29 -2.73 17.20
N ALA A 445 0.34 -2.48 16.30
CA ALA A 445 0.63 -1.98 14.96
C ALA A 445 1.19 -0.54 14.96
N CYS A 446 1.04 0.20 16.06
CA CYS A 446 1.61 1.53 16.24
C CYS A 446 3.04 1.51 16.81
N GLY A 447 3.53 0.32 17.17
CA GLY A 447 4.86 0.15 17.76
C GLY A 447 4.90 0.36 19.27
N SER A 448 3.74 0.49 19.96
CA SER A 448 3.66 0.53 21.41
C SER A 448 4.06 -0.83 21.97
N VAL A 449 4.86 -0.84 23.03
CA VAL A 449 5.37 -2.08 23.62
C VAL A 449 4.90 -2.24 25.04
N ARG A 450 4.38 -3.43 25.36
CA ARG A 450 4.07 -3.87 26.73
C ARG A 450 4.80 -5.17 27.05
N THR A 451 5.61 -5.15 28.10
CA THR A 451 6.24 -6.38 28.60
C THR A 451 5.35 -6.95 29.70
N LEU A 452 4.96 -8.22 29.58
CA LEU A 452 4.22 -8.96 30.57
C LEU A 452 5.12 -9.38 31.73
N GLU A 453 4.55 -9.48 32.92
CA GLU A 453 5.20 -10.08 34.08
C GLU A 453 5.52 -11.56 33.83
N THR A 454 6.28 -12.13 34.73
CA THR A 454 6.78 -13.50 34.53
C THR A 454 5.73 -14.52 34.95
N SER A 455 5.42 -15.48 34.09
CA SER A 455 4.70 -16.70 34.43
C SER A 455 5.68 -17.83 34.70
N GLU A 456 5.46 -18.57 35.78
CA GLU A 456 6.30 -19.70 36.16
C GLU A 456 5.69 -21.01 35.73
N VAL A 457 6.41 -21.78 34.91
CA VAL A 457 6.03 -23.13 34.53
C VAL A 457 6.83 -24.11 35.36
N TRP A 458 6.21 -24.61 36.41
CA TRP A 458 6.80 -25.60 37.28
C TRP A 458 6.82 -26.97 36.62
N VAL A 459 7.98 -27.61 36.66
CA VAL A 459 8.10 -29.02 36.26
C VAL A 459 8.11 -29.89 37.51
N GLN A 460 6.99 -30.52 37.78
CA GLN A 460 6.84 -31.39 38.94
C GLN A 460 6.05 -32.65 38.56
N CYS A 461 6.74 -33.77 38.50
CA CYS A 461 6.13 -35.01 38.12
C CYS A 461 5.55 -35.77 39.33
N PRO A 462 4.41 -36.44 39.18
CA PRO A 462 3.84 -37.26 40.26
C PRO A 462 4.83 -38.29 40.79
N VAL A 463 4.90 -38.40 42.10
CA VAL A 463 5.73 -39.43 42.74
C VAL A 463 5.19 -40.81 42.41
N ALA A 464 6.06 -41.71 42.00
CA ALA A 464 5.71 -43.13 41.79
C ALA A 464 6.54 -44.01 42.72
N ILE A 465 5.86 -44.97 43.39
CA ILE A 465 6.50 -45.90 44.31
C ILE A 465 6.89 -47.21 43.59
N ALA A 466 8.14 -47.64 43.82
CA ALA A 466 8.59 -48.94 43.35
C ALA A 466 7.95 -50.06 44.16
N ASN A 467 7.53 -51.13 43.52
CA ASN A 467 6.89 -52.27 44.17
C ASN A 467 7.85 -53.42 44.54
N VAL A 468 9.12 -53.33 44.13
CA VAL A 468 10.18 -54.31 44.44
C VAL A 468 11.49 -53.57 44.65
N PHE A 469 12.31 -54.00 45.62
CA PHE A 469 13.70 -53.62 45.73
C PHE A 469 14.55 -54.74 46.31
N THR A 470 15.84 -54.74 46.02
CA THR A 470 16.73 -55.89 46.28
C THR A 470 18.02 -55.46 47.00
N PRO A 471 17.97 -55.22 48.32
CA PRO A 471 19.15 -54.75 49.07
C PRO A 471 20.10 -55.96 49.36
N ASN A 472 20.76 -56.47 48.33
CA ASN A 472 21.65 -57.61 48.36
C ASN A 472 23.16 -57.20 48.23
N GLY A 473 23.45 -55.90 48.00
CA GLY A 473 24.82 -55.37 47.91
C GLY A 473 25.45 -55.50 46.54
N ASP A 474 24.67 -55.77 45.49
CA ASP A 474 25.18 -55.90 44.11
C ASP A 474 25.30 -54.55 43.39
N GLY A 475 24.87 -53.47 43.99
CA GLY A 475 24.86 -52.10 43.41
C GLY A 475 23.63 -51.79 42.59
N VAL A 476 22.66 -52.69 42.48
CA VAL A 476 21.42 -52.49 41.72
C VAL A 476 20.18 -52.63 42.65
N ASN A 477 19.37 -51.59 42.75
CA ASN A 477 18.20 -51.52 43.63
C ASN A 477 18.47 -51.86 45.10
N ASP A 478 19.67 -51.59 45.61
CA ASP A 478 20.07 -51.79 47.01
C ASP A 478 19.42 -50.77 47.96
N LEU A 479 19.03 -49.62 47.42
CA LEU A 479 18.28 -48.59 48.15
C LEU A 479 16.88 -48.45 47.57
N TYR A 480 15.91 -48.29 48.44
CA TYR A 480 14.56 -48.01 47.99
C TYR A 480 14.44 -46.58 47.49
N SER A 481 13.97 -46.43 46.24
CA SER A 481 13.76 -45.15 45.60
C SER A 481 12.30 -45.02 45.15
N ALA A 482 11.69 -43.89 45.50
CA ALA A 482 10.46 -43.44 44.89
C ALA A 482 10.83 -42.47 43.77
N VAL A 483 10.28 -42.69 42.59
CA VAL A 483 10.57 -41.87 41.39
C VAL A 483 9.94 -40.49 41.56
N ASN A 484 10.64 -39.46 41.13
CA ASN A 484 10.24 -38.04 41.20
C ASN A 484 10.07 -37.49 42.64
N LEU A 485 10.60 -38.18 43.66
CA LEU A 485 10.47 -37.71 45.03
C LEU A 485 11.33 -36.47 45.31
N ASP A 486 12.42 -36.33 44.60
CA ASP A 486 13.37 -35.23 44.76
C ASP A 486 12.79 -33.85 44.31
N ASP A 487 11.68 -33.88 43.56
CA ASP A 487 10.94 -32.68 43.17
C ASP A 487 10.09 -32.09 44.31
N TYR A 488 10.05 -32.76 45.46
CA TYR A 488 9.23 -32.36 46.60
C TYR A 488 10.08 -31.99 47.81
N PRO A 489 9.79 -30.87 48.49
CA PRO A 489 10.71 -30.29 49.46
C PRO A 489 10.90 -31.06 50.76
N HIS A 490 9.87 -31.73 51.27
CA HIS A 490 9.88 -32.40 52.58
C HIS A 490 9.12 -33.72 52.53
N PRO A 491 9.60 -34.73 51.75
CA PRO A 491 8.88 -35.99 51.64
C PRO A 491 9.04 -36.85 52.91
N THR A 492 7.99 -37.56 53.29
CA THR A 492 8.03 -38.55 54.36
C THR A 492 7.72 -39.94 53.85
N ILE A 493 8.40 -40.93 54.40
CA ILE A 493 8.13 -42.35 54.11
C ILE A 493 7.83 -43.12 55.39
N THR A 494 6.81 -44.00 55.29
CA THR A 494 6.48 -44.92 56.37
C THR A 494 6.31 -46.30 55.78
N ILE A 495 6.98 -47.33 56.34
CA ILE A 495 6.90 -48.67 55.88
C ILE A 495 6.37 -49.55 57.01
N TYR A 496 5.38 -50.40 56.73
CA TYR A 496 4.71 -51.28 57.65
C TYR A 496 4.96 -52.75 57.28
N ASN A 497 5.10 -53.57 58.26
CA ASN A 497 5.11 -55.02 58.05
C ASN A 497 3.66 -55.56 57.89
N ARG A 498 3.50 -56.87 57.59
CA ARG A 498 2.21 -57.55 57.40
C ARG A 498 1.25 -57.47 58.58
N TRP A 499 1.71 -57.04 59.73
CA TRP A 499 0.90 -56.90 60.96
C TRP A 499 0.57 -55.43 61.26
N GLY A 500 0.87 -54.51 60.33
CA GLY A 500 0.60 -53.09 60.47
C GLY A 500 1.55 -52.34 61.41
N LYS A 501 2.70 -52.95 61.79
CA LYS A 501 3.70 -52.28 62.63
C LYS A 501 4.68 -51.55 61.77
N ILE A 502 5.03 -50.26 62.14
CA ILE A 502 6.06 -49.43 61.46
C ILE A 502 7.40 -50.15 61.65
N VAL A 503 8.09 -50.40 60.54
CA VAL A 503 9.44 -50.97 60.49
C VAL A 503 10.47 -49.95 59.98
N TYR A 504 9.99 -48.94 59.26
CA TYR A 504 10.81 -47.78 58.84
C TYR A 504 9.94 -46.52 58.79
N TYR A 505 10.51 -45.43 59.23
CA TYR A 505 9.93 -44.08 59.15
C TYR A 505 11.05 -43.05 58.99
N MET A 506 10.93 -42.13 58.07
CA MET A 506 11.86 -41.02 57.82
C MET A 506 11.09 -39.80 57.34
N GLU A 507 11.39 -38.65 57.96
CA GLU A 507 11.06 -37.31 57.46
C GLU A 507 12.21 -36.84 56.57
N ASP A 508 11.96 -35.99 55.61
CA ASP A 508 12.93 -35.54 54.59
C ASP A 508 13.62 -36.75 53.92
N TYR A 509 12.85 -37.71 53.46
CA TYR A 509 13.36 -38.95 52.89
C TYR A 509 14.13 -38.70 51.59
N GLN A 510 15.36 -39.20 51.51
CA GLN A 510 16.32 -38.97 50.41
C GLN A 510 16.56 -40.25 49.57
N ASN A 511 15.57 -41.07 49.33
CA ASN A 511 15.71 -42.32 48.56
C ASN A 511 16.86 -43.24 49.04
N ASN A 512 17.03 -43.37 50.36
CA ASN A 512 18.20 -43.99 50.97
C ASN A 512 17.94 -45.16 51.90
N TRP A 513 16.70 -45.72 51.94
CA TRP A 513 16.40 -46.89 52.78
C TRP A 513 16.96 -48.18 52.18
N ASN A 514 17.78 -48.91 52.98
CA ASN A 514 18.47 -50.13 52.57
C ASN A 514 17.81 -51.44 53.13
N GLY A 515 16.54 -51.40 53.49
CA GLY A 515 15.83 -52.55 53.97
C GLY A 515 16.08 -52.93 55.43
N THR A 516 16.63 -51.98 56.23
CA THR A 516 16.85 -52.19 57.69
C THR A 516 15.73 -51.58 58.53
N HIS A 517 15.52 -52.13 59.75
CA HIS A 517 14.57 -51.58 60.69
C HIS A 517 15.08 -50.31 61.36
N TYR A 518 14.31 -49.22 61.33
CA TYR A 518 14.72 -47.88 61.71
C TYR A 518 15.20 -47.71 63.18
N LYS A 519 14.77 -48.57 64.13
CA LYS A 519 15.20 -48.51 65.54
C LYS A 519 16.35 -49.45 65.88
N SER A 520 16.40 -50.63 65.27
CA SER A 520 17.36 -51.67 65.61
C SER A 520 18.56 -51.75 64.68
N GLY A 521 18.44 -51.17 63.47
CA GLY A 521 19.41 -51.33 62.43
C GLY A 521 19.54 -52.70 61.80
N ASN A 522 18.73 -53.67 62.29
CA ASN A 522 18.78 -55.02 61.77
C ASN A 522 18.07 -55.17 60.44
N ASP A 523 18.57 -56.05 59.58
CA ASP A 523 17.93 -56.42 58.32
C ASP A 523 16.52 -56.89 58.51
N LEU A 524 15.58 -56.40 57.71
CA LEU A 524 14.25 -56.87 57.59
C LEU A 524 14.23 -58.17 56.77
N LYS A 525 13.30 -59.11 57.09
CA LYS A 525 13.14 -60.37 56.37
C LYS A 525 12.55 -60.13 55.00
N GLU A 526 12.91 -60.95 54.03
CA GLU A 526 12.25 -60.96 52.71
C GLU A 526 10.74 -61.11 52.90
N GLY A 527 9.99 -60.48 52.04
CA GLY A 527 8.55 -60.52 52.06
C GLY A 527 7.89 -59.20 51.59
N VAL A 528 6.57 -59.20 51.75
CA VAL A 528 5.74 -58.07 51.38
C VAL A 528 5.56 -57.11 52.54
N TYR A 529 5.81 -55.83 52.26
CA TYR A 529 5.60 -54.71 53.15
C TYR A 529 4.54 -53.79 52.57
N TYR A 530 3.98 -52.92 53.40
CA TYR A 530 3.11 -51.84 52.94
C TYR A 530 3.84 -50.50 53.10
N ILE A 531 3.89 -49.74 52.05
CA ILE A 531 4.61 -48.47 52.00
C ILE A 531 3.62 -47.34 51.85
N VAL A 532 3.90 -46.26 52.54
CA VAL A 532 3.19 -44.99 52.45
C VAL A 532 4.23 -43.89 52.25
N VAL A 533 4.10 -43.15 51.16
CA VAL A 533 4.93 -41.98 50.84
C VAL A 533 4.03 -40.76 50.81
N SER A 534 4.37 -39.77 51.62
CA SER A 534 3.73 -38.45 51.59
C SER A 534 4.76 -37.48 51.01
N PRO A 535 4.57 -37.01 49.78
CA PRO A 535 5.52 -36.13 49.13
C PRO A 535 5.75 -34.83 49.88
N ASN A 536 4.71 -34.30 50.53
CA ASN A 536 4.78 -33.10 51.35
C ASN A 536 4.47 -33.40 52.80
N SER A 537 5.34 -32.99 53.72
CA SER A 537 5.12 -33.24 55.14
C SER A 537 4.12 -32.24 55.75
N PRO A 538 3.10 -32.68 56.50
CA PRO A 538 2.13 -31.79 57.13
C PRO A 538 2.71 -30.93 58.27
N LYS A 539 4.01 -31.11 58.62
CA LYS A 539 4.69 -30.36 59.67
C LYS A 539 5.31 -29.04 59.22
N TYR A 540 5.39 -28.83 57.92
CA TYR A 540 6.00 -27.62 57.35
C TYR A 540 4.95 -26.68 56.82
N GLU A 541 5.18 -25.37 57.00
CA GLU A 541 4.41 -24.33 56.28
C GLU A 541 5.00 -24.21 54.87
N TYR A 542 4.15 -24.36 53.87
CA TYR A 542 4.49 -24.24 52.46
C TYR A 542 4.18 -22.86 51.95
N THR A 543 4.93 -22.39 50.98
CA THR A 543 4.61 -21.17 50.25
C THR A 543 3.33 -21.37 49.44
N GLU A 544 2.69 -20.30 49.04
CA GLU A 544 1.45 -20.32 48.22
C GLU A 544 1.62 -21.16 46.95
N HIS A 545 2.80 -21.18 46.36
CA HIS A 545 3.16 -22.01 45.20
C HIS A 545 3.33 -23.49 45.56
N GLU A 546 3.91 -23.80 46.71
CA GLU A 546 4.08 -25.18 47.18
C GLU A 546 2.75 -25.82 47.57
N GLU A 547 1.76 -25.04 48.04
CA GLU A 547 0.41 -25.54 48.35
C GLU A 547 -0.35 -26.00 47.11
N THR A 548 -0.16 -25.39 45.95
CA THR A 548 -0.80 -25.79 44.68
C THR A 548 -0.25 -27.13 44.16
N ALA A 549 0.93 -27.52 44.54
CA ALA A 549 1.63 -28.74 44.15
C ALA A 549 1.48 -29.91 45.13
N ILE A 550 0.57 -29.82 46.11
CA ILE A 550 0.36 -30.88 47.11
C ILE A 550 -0.15 -32.17 46.46
N GLN A 551 0.75 -33.11 46.26
CA GLN A 551 0.35 -34.46 45.86
C GLN A 551 -0.20 -35.23 47.09
N ARG A 552 -1.30 -35.98 46.84
CA ARG A 552 -1.85 -36.87 47.88
C ARG A 552 -0.86 -37.97 48.24
N THR A 553 -0.89 -38.38 49.52
CA THR A 553 -0.16 -39.55 50.01
C THR A 553 -0.37 -40.75 49.10
N ILE A 554 0.71 -41.39 48.69
CA ILE A 554 0.72 -42.57 47.82
C ILE A 554 1.03 -43.78 48.70
N SER A 555 0.35 -44.88 48.47
CA SER A 555 0.58 -46.12 49.20
C SER A 555 0.49 -47.34 48.29
N GLY A 556 1.20 -48.37 48.67
CA GLY A 556 1.21 -49.63 47.92
C GLY A 556 1.94 -50.75 48.61
N TYR A 557 2.02 -51.89 47.96
CA TYR A 557 2.79 -53.02 48.42
C TYR A 557 4.20 -53.01 47.86
N LEU A 558 5.16 -53.33 48.70
CA LEU A 558 6.58 -53.40 48.38
C LEU A 558 7.12 -54.80 48.67
N GLN A 559 7.66 -55.47 47.67
CA GLN A 559 8.37 -56.71 47.79
C GLN A 559 9.85 -56.48 48.10
N LEU A 560 10.32 -56.88 49.27
CA LEU A 560 11.73 -56.90 49.61
C LEU A 560 12.29 -58.29 49.32
N MET A 561 13.35 -58.33 48.51
CA MET A 561 14.06 -59.57 48.14
C MET A 561 15.58 -59.33 48.36
N ARG A 562 16.31 -60.41 48.88
CA ARG A 562 17.78 -60.29 49.11
C ARG A 562 18.51 -61.41 48.37
#